data_d97f0eeb15e9c8ac65a5d25ace14ec30
#
_entry.id   d97f0eeb15e9c8ac65a5d25ace14ec30
#
_cell.length_a   1.000
_cell.length_b   1.000
_cell.length_c   1.000
_cell.angle_alpha   90.00
_cell.angle_beta   90.00
_cell.angle_gamma   90.00
#
_symmetry.space_group_name_H-M   'P 1'
#
loop_
_entity.id
_entity.type
_entity.pdbx_description
1 polymer ?
#
loop_
_entity_poly.entity_id
_entity_poly.type
_entity_poly.pdbx_seq_one_letter_code
_entity_poly.pdbx_strand_id
1 'polypeptide(L)'
;MYVGDVKPSPDAPHTLLTTVTGEAFQPVRLYYAVPNKAVVTKLFARLRCIDEDSRGRCWVWLYRDEAESLAFPRPRSELPADVHPIVIGRFRFPDKTRMTLEVRSADRAVEAAKFFAPLLGPSVVLGRLRVVNRWFAAEEATAGLDRLDKLLDANVVRIDPKEAPEALRRSVAGAKSEDEKEAAFAAEVERIKRKDVPLVEDLPLHADEETPDFRNLTMLLKLRSLQALEHWRGNTGTTLGDLIQRTVERMDPVGS
;
A
#
# COMPACT_ATOMS: atom_id res chain seq x y z
N MET A 1 17.60 9.26 -3.85
CA MET A 1 16.16 9.47 -4.15
C MET A 1 16.11 10.22 -5.47
N TYR A 2 15.33 9.79 -6.43
CA TYR A 2 15.30 10.36 -7.77
C TYR A 2 14.06 11.26 -7.91
N VAL A 3 14.22 12.44 -8.48
CA VAL A 3 13.12 13.34 -8.82
C VAL A 3 12.73 12.99 -10.25
N GLY A 4 11.60 12.32 -10.44
CA GLY A 4 11.17 11.90 -11.78
C GLY A 4 10.49 13.02 -12.54
N ASP A 5 10.63 12.99 -13.89
CA ASP A 5 9.97 13.91 -14.84
C ASP A 5 8.46 13.63 -14.99
N VAL A 6 7.73 13.49 -13.90
CA VAL A 6 6.27 13.57 -13.97
C VAL A 6 5.96 15.04 -14.23
N LYS A 7 5.46 15.36 -15.45
CA LYS A 7 5.04 16.72 -15.78
C LYS A 7 4.07 17.18 -14.71
N PRO A 8 4.40 18.25 -13.95
CA PRO A 8 3.49 18.79 -12.96
C PRO A 8 2.17 19.15 -13.65
N SER A 9 1.05 18.86 -13.01
CA SER A 9 -0.21 19.49 -13.39
C SER A 9 0.02 21.00 -13.33
N PRO A 10 -0.51 21.80 -14.28
CA PRO A 10 -0.31 23.26 -14.27
C PRO A 10 -0.69 23.94 -12.96
N ASP A 11 -1.50 23.25 -12.13
CA ASP A 11 -1.96 23.74 -10.83
C ASP A 11 -1.24 23.11 -9.63
N ALA A 12 -0.29 22.18 -9.83
CA ALA A 12 0.48 21.57 -8.75
C ALA A 12 1.74 22.40 -8.47
N PRO A 13 1.83 23.10 -7.33
CA PRO A 13 2.94 24.02 -7.03
C PRO A 13 4.28 23.31 -6.78
N HIS A 14 4.30 21.97 -6.73
CA HIS A 14 5.48 21.19 -6.33
C HIS A 14 5.72 19.99 -7.25
N THR A 15 6.99 19.65 -7.45
CA THR A 15 7.39 18.43 -8.16
C THR A 15 7.11 17.20 -7.30
N LEU A 16 6.45 16.20 -7.88
CA LEU A 16 6.15 14.96 -7.17
C LEU A 16 7.44 14.18 -6.86
N LEU A 17 7.59 13.73 -5.63
CA LEU A 17 8.65 12.82 -5.25
C LEU A 17 8.34 11.40 -5.78
N THR A 18 9.24 10.88 -6.61
CA THR A 18 9.15 9.52 -7.12
C THR A 18 10.30 8.65 -6.62
N THR A 19 10.12 7.35 -6.70
CA THR A 19 11.22 6.38 -6.53
C THR A 19 12.13 6.40 -7.76
N VAL A 20 13.28 5.75 -7.69
CA VAL A 20 14.19 5.62 -8.84
C VAL A 20 13.54 4.87 -10.01
N THR A 21 12.62 3.97 -9.74
CA THR A 21 11.86 3.18 -10.73
C THR A 21 10.58 3.89 -11.20
N GLY A 22 10.34 5.14 -10.78
CA GLY A 22 9.33 6.04 -11.34
C GLY A 22 7.98 6.05 -10.64
N GLU A 23 7.73 5.21 -9.64
CA GLU A 23 6.49 5.21 -8.87
C GLU A 23 6.43 6.39 -7.89
N ALA A 24 5.24 6.91 -7.61
CA ALA A 24 5.05 7.90 -6.55
C ALA A 24 5.58 7.37 -5.21
N PHE A 25 6.30 8.22 -4.47
CA PHE A 25 6.76 7.86 -3.13
C PHE A 25 5.58 7.82 -2.16
N GLN A 26 5.19 6.62 -1.79
CA GLN A 26 4.11 6.32 -0.85
C GLN A 26 4.51 5.12 0.01
N PRO A 27 5.11 5.32 1.19
CA PRO A 27 5.60 4.22 2.01
C PRO A 27 4.52 3.23 2.43
N VAL A 28 4.86 1.94 2.32
CA VAL A 28 4.02 0.83 2.77
C VAL A 28 4.87 -0.16 3.56
N ARG A 29 4.30 -0.72 4.63
CA ARG A 29 4.86 -1.85 5.39
C ARG A 29 3.88 -3.01 5.38
N LEU A 30 4.33 -4.14 4.88
CA LEU A 30 3.62 -5.41 4.90
C LEU A 30 4.03 -6.22 6.14
N TYR A 31 3.06 -6.85 6.81
CA TYR A 31 3.29 -7.63 8.02
C TYR A 31 2.89 -9.09 7.77
N TYR A 32 3.86 -9.95 7.96
CA TYR A 32 3.71 -11.39 7.77
C TYR A 32 3.80 -12.13 9.11
N ALA A 33 2.90 -13.08 9.32
CA ALA A 33 3.09 -14.17 10.26
C ALA A 33 3.94 -15.25 9.59
N VAL A 34 5.00 -15.69 10.23
CA VAL A 34 5.88 -16.74 9.72
C VAL A 34 5.98 -17.88 10.73
N PRO A 35 6.02 -19.14 10.29
CA PRO A 35 6.11 -20.27 11.22
C PRO A 35 7.46 -20.27 11.95
N ASN A 36 8.52 -19.91 11.25
CA ASN A 36 9.86 -19.80 11.81
C ASN A 36 10.75 -18.90 10.92
N LYS A 37 11.42 -17.93 11.52
CA LYS A 37 12.41 -17.07 10.86
C LYS A 37 13.43 -17.89 10.06
N ALA A 38 13.95 -18.99 10.60
CA ALA A 38 15.00 -19.77 9.96
C ALA A 38 14.56 -20.37 8.60
N VAL A 39 13.29 -20.71 8.45
CA VAL A 39 12.76 -21.21 7.17
C VAL A 39 12.81 -20.12 6.10
N VAL A 40 12.37 -18.91 6.46
CA VAL A 40 12.34 -17.77 5.53
C VAL A 40 13.76 -17.31 5.19
N THR A 41 14.65 -17.19 6.17
CA THR A 41 16.04 -16.77 5.90
C THR A 41 16.80 -17.79 5.06
N LYS A 42 16.51 -19.09 5.20
CA LYS A 42 17.06 -20.14 4.34
C LYS A 42 16.56 -20.01 2.88
N LEU A 43 15.32 -19.59 2.69
CA LEU A 43 14.80 -19.25 1.36
C LEU A 43 15.52 -18.02 0.80
N PHE A 44 15.59 -16.94 1.58
CA PHE A 44 16.22 -15.68 1.16
C PHE A 44 17.68 -15.88 0.71
N ALA A 45 18.45 -16.71 1.43
CA ALA A 45 19.83 -17.03 1.07
C ALA A 45 19.98 -17.76 -0.29
N ARG A 46 18.89 -18.22 -0.91
CA ARG A 46 18.88 -18.87 -2.23
C ARG A 46 18.50 -17.92 -3.36
N LEU A 47 17.89 -16.78 -3.04
CA LEU A 47 17.44 -15.79 -4.01
C LEU A 47 18.58 -14.80 -4.28
N ARG A 48 18.94 -14.63 -5.55
CA ARG A 48 20.00 -13.69 -5.95
C ARG A 48 19.57 -12.24 -5.88
N CYS A 49 18.26 -11.99 -5.88
CA CYS A 49 17.68 -10.65 -5.67
C CYS A 49 17.60 -10.25 -4.19
N ILE A 50 18.03 -11.09 -3.25
CA ILE A 50 18.00 -10.81 -1.80
C ILE A 50 19.42 -10.87 -1.24
N ASP A 51 19.83 -9.81 -0.55
CA ASP A 51 21.09 -9.77 0.21
C ASP A 51 20.83 -9.56 1.70
N GLU A 52 21.64 -10.16 2.54
CA GLU A 52 21.68 -9.81 3.96
C GLU A 52 22.47 -8.52 4.15
N ASP A 53 21.92 -7.56 4.92
CA ASP A 53 22.66 -6.35 5.29
C ASP A 53 23.95 -6.72 6.04
N SER A 54 25.04 -6.02 5.76
CA SER A 54 26.38 -6.25 6.34
C SER A 54 26.40 -6.28 7.87
N ARG A 55 25.36 -5.76 8.52
CA ARG A 55 25.18 -5.79 9.98
C ARG A 55 24.23 -6.90 10.46
N GLY A 56 23.72 -7.75 9.56
CA GLY A 56 22.79 -8.86 9.87
C GLY A 56 21.43 -8.42 10.44
N ARG A 57 21.06 -7.14 10.29
CA ARG A 57 19.83 -6.58 10.90
C ARG A 57 18.61 -6.66 10.01
N CYS A 58 18.79 -6.73 8.70
CA CYS A 58 17.71 -6.83 7.72
C CYS A 58 18.18 -7.56 6.47
N TRP A 59 17.20 -7.97 5.66
CA TRP A 59 17.41 -8.50 4.32
C TRP A 59 16.94 -7.47 3.31
N VAL A 60 17.77 -7.21 2.30
CA VAL A 60 17.54 -6.16 1.31
C VAL A 60 17.07 -6.80 0.02
N TRP A 61 15.91 -6.40 -0.46
CA TRP A 61 15.36 -6.83 -1.74
C TRP A 61 15.82 -5.88 -2.83
N LEU A 62 16.53 -6.42 -3.80
CA LEU A 62 17.18 -5.70 -4.88
C LEU A 62 16.47 -5.91 -6.21
N TYR A 63 16.43 -4.88 -7.05
CA TYR A 63 15.90 -4.95 -8.41
C TYR A 63 16.95 -5.56 -9.34
N ARG A 64 17.11 -6.87 -9.25
CA ARG A 64 18.03 -7.67 -10.07
C ARG A 64 17.59 -9.14 -10.10
N ASP A 65 18.15 -9.92 -11.01
CA ASP A 65 17.94 -11.36 -11.14
C ASP A 65 16.46 -11.73 -11.16
N GLU A 66 15.97 -12.53 -10.21
CA GLU A 66 14.57 -12.97 -10.14
C GLU A 66 13.57 -11.81 -10.10
N ALA A 67 13.98 -10.65 -9.56
CA ALA A 67 13.14 -9.46 -9.44
C ALA A 67 13.15 -8.58 -10.71
N GLU A 68 13.95 -8.88 -11.73
CA GLU A 68 13.98 -8.08 -12.98
C GLU A 68 12.67 -8.14 -13.77
N SER A 69 11.89 -9.20 -13.57
CA SER A 69 10.57 -9.36 -14.20
C SER A 69 9.47 -8.48 -13.63
N LEU A 70 9.75 -7.75 -12.53
CA LEU A 70 8.76 -6.86 -11.91
C LEU A 70 8.48 -5.65 -12.80
N ALA A 71 7.20 -5.32 -12.95
CA ALA A 71 6.73 -4.24 -13.81
C ALA A 71 6.73 -2.91 -13.04
N PHE A 72 7.80 -2.13 -13.18
CA PHE A 72 7.86 -0.75 -12.71
C PHE A 72 7.80 0.23 -13.89
N PRO A 73 7.38 1.50 -13.66
CA PRO A 73 7.32 2.51 -14.72
C PRO A 73 8.65 2.73 -15.47
N ARG A 74 9.78 2.57 -14.78
CA ARG A 74 11.12 2.55 -15.36
C ARG A 74 11.74 1.17 -15.14
N PRO A 75 11.90 0.37 -16.18
CA PRO A 75 12.56 -0.93 -16.09
C PRO A 75 14.05 -0.75 -15.76
N ARG A 76 14.65 -1.79 -15.19
CA ARG A 76 16.05 -1.75 -14.74
C ARG A 76 17.03 -1.36 -15.87
N SER A 77 16.77 -1.79 -17.09
CA SER A 77 17.60 -1.50 -18.26
C SER A 77 17.67 -0.03 -18.65
N GLU A 78 16.69 0.77 -18.23
CA GLU A 78 16.63 2.22 -18.50
C GLU A 78 17.26 3.06 -17.37
N LEU A 79 17.71 2.42 -16.29
CA LEU A 79 18.25 3.13 -15.12
C LEU A 79 19.77 3.28 -15.24
N PRO A 80 20.32 4.46 -14.88
CA PRO A 80 21.76 4.71 -14.91
C PRO A 80 22.55 3.75 -14.03
N ALA A 81 23.77 3.42 -14.42
CA ALA A 81 24.60 2.46 -13.72
C ALA A 81 24.98 2.92 -12.30
N ASP A 82 25.09 4.21 -12.06
CA ASP A 82 25.45 4.83 -10.78
C ASP A 82 24.37 4.73 -9.71
N VAL A 83 23.11 4.43 -10.08
CA VAL A 83 22.03 4.21 -9.11
C VAL A 83 21.96 2.77 -8.59
N HIS A 84 22.78 1.86 -9.13
CA HIS A 84 22.83 0.48 -8.69
C HIS A 84 23.72 0.28 -7.46
N PRO A 85 23.40 -0.65 -6.56
CA PRO A 85 22.25 -1.55 -6.55
C PRO A 85 20.96 -0.85 -6.14
N ILE A 86 19.84 -1.16 -6.83
CA ILE A 86 18.55 -0.57 -6.58
C ILE A 86 17.82 -1.36 -5.50
N VAL A 87 17.60 -0.73 -4.35
CA VAL A 87 16.83 -1.31 -3.24
C VAL A 87 15.35 -1.06 -3.49
N ILE A 88 14.56 -2.13 -3.64
CA ILE A 88 13.11 -2.07 -3.82
C ILE A 88 12.33 -2.40 -2.55
N GLY A 89 12.97 -3.07 -1.56
CA GLY A 89 12.36 -3.33 -0.27
C GLY A 89 13.37 -3.76 0.80
N ARG A 90 12.91 -3.77 2.06
CA ARG A 90 13.71 -4.26 3.19
C ARG A 90 12.88 -5.13 4.11
N PHE A 91 13.34 -6.35 4.33
CA PHE A 91 12.73 -7.27 5.28
C PHE A 91 13.40 -7.15 6.65
N ARG A 92 12.58 -7.20 7.69
CA ARG A 92 13.01 -7.28 9.09
C ARG A 92 12.24 -8.38 9.82
N PHE A 93 12.87 -8.96 10.81
CA PHE A 93 12.27 -9.93 11.70
C PHE A 93 12.24 -9.36 13.11
N PRO A 94 11.12 -8.74 13.54
CA PRO A 94 10.98 -8.24 14.92
C PRO A 94 11.15 -9.36 15.95
N ASP A 95 10.74 -10.58 15.60
CA ASP A 95 10.96 -11.80 16.37
C ASP A 95 11.00 -13.06 15.48
N LYS A 96 10.88 -14.24 16.09
CA LYS A 96 11.00 -15.54 15.39
C LYS A 96 9.78 -15.88 14.51
N THR A 97 8.63 -15.25 14.76
CA THR A 97 7.34 -15.56 14.14
C THR A 97 6.74 -14.42 13.34
N ARG A 98 7.39 -13.26 13.33
CA ARG A 98 6.93 -12.08 12.60
C ARG A 98 8.00 -11.58 11.65
N MET A 99 7.57 -11.22 10.45
CA MET A 99 8.38 -10.58 9.43
C MET A 99 7.68 -9.33 8.93
N THR A 100 8.43 -8.30 8.62
CA THR A 100 7.93 -7.10 7.95
C THR A 100 8.70 -6.86 6.67
N LEU A 101 8.02 -6.33 5.64
CA LEU A 101 8.63 -5.81 4.43
C LEU A 101 8.26 -4.34 4.28
N GLU A 102 9.26 -3.48 4.24
CA GLU A 102 9.10 -2.04 3.98
C GLU A 102 9.45 -1.73 2.54
N VAL A 103 8.54 -1.04 1.85
CA VAL A 103 8.70 -0.58 0.48
C VAL A 103 8.34 0.91 0.37
N ARG A 104 8.78 1.55 -0.72
CA ARG A 104 8.65 3.01 -0.92
C ARG A 104 7.48 3.43 -1.80
N SER A 105 6.70 2.46 -2.31
CA SER A 105 5.50 2.76 -3.10
C SER A 105 4.42 1.70 -2.89
N ALA A 106 3.18 2.06 -3.16
CA ALA A 106 2.05 1.14 -3.16
C ALA A 106 2.22 0.05 -4.23
N ASP A 107 2.74 0.43 -5.41
CA ASP A 107 3.01 -0.51 -6.50
C ASP A 107 4.02 -1.59 -6.08
N ARG A 108 5.11 -1.19 -5.41
CA ARG A 108 6.08 -2.16 -4.87
C ARG A 108 5.47 -3.09 -3.82
N ALA A 109 4.51 -2.62 -3.04
CA ALA A 109 3.82 -3.48 -2.07
C ALA A 109 2.97 -4.55 -2.78
N VAL A 110 2.27 -4.17 -3.85
CA VAL A 110 1.50 -5.10 -4.69
C VAL A 110 2.43 -6.11 -5.37
N GLU A 111 3.49 -5.64 -6.00
CA GLU A 111 4.46 -6.52 -6.68
C GLU A 111 5.17 -7.45 -5.69
N ALA A 112 5.51 -6.96 -4.48
CA ALA A 112 6.08 -7.77 -3.42
C ALA A 112 5.14 -8.90 -2.98
N ALA A 113 3.86 -8.59 -2.77
CA ALA A 113 2.87 -9.60 -2.37
C ALA A 113 2.75 -10.70 -3.42
N LYS A 114 2.68 -10.35 -4.70
CA LYS A 114 2.62 -11.31 -5.82
C LYS A 114 3.91 -12.13 -5.95
N PHE A 115 5.05 -11.47 -5.88
CA PHE A 115 6.36 -12.10 -6.07
C PHE A 115 6.69 -13.10 -4.96
N PHE A 116 6.44 -12.72 -3.70
CA PHE A 116 6.82 -13.55 -2.55
C PHE A 116 5.79 -14.62 -2.17
N ALA A 117 4.52 -14.48 -2.56
CA ALA A 117 3.49 -15.47 -2.21
C ALA A 117 3.84 -16.92 -2.62
N PRO A 118 4.18 -17.19 -3.88
CA PRO A 118 4.53 -18.54 -4.30
C PRO A 118 5.85 -19.04 -3.68
N LEU A 119 6.77 -18.13 -3.34
CA LEU A 119 8.09 -18.47 -2.78
C LEU A 119 8.01 -18.80 -1.29
N LEU A 120 7.23 -18.04 -0.53
CA LEU A 120 7.11 -18.19 0.91
C LEU A 120 6.20 -19.37 1.31
N GLY A 121 5.30 -19.77 0.40
CA GLY A 121 4.36 -20.86 0.63
C GLY A 121 3.22 -20.53 1.60
N PRO A 122 2.25 -21.42 1.78
CA PRO A 122 0.99 -21.14 2.49
C PRO A 122 1.15 -20.95 4.00
N SER A 123 2.26 -21.38 4.58
CA SER A 123 2.53 -21.21 6.02
C SER A 123 2.97 -19.78 6.40
N VAL A 124 3.28 -18.94 5.43
CA VAL A 124 3.62 -17.53 5.64
C VAL A 124 2.43 -16.67 5.21
N VAL A 125 1.79 -16.05 6.18
CA VAL A 125 0.54 -15.32 5.97
C VAL A 125 0.78 -13.81 6.01
N LEU A 126 0.44 -13.12 4.92
CA LEU A 126 0.34 -11.67 4.90
C LEU A 126 -0.98 -11.27 5.56
N GLY A 127 -0.92 -10.82 6.82
CA GLY A 127 -2.12 -10.57 7.62
C GLY A 127 -2.49 -9.10 7.77
N ARG A 128 -1.57 -8.18 7.43
CA ARG A 128 -1.79 -6.75 7.65
C ARG A 128 -0.87 -5.90 6.79
N LEU A 129 -1.34 -4.72 6.43
CA LEU A 129 -0.49 -3.69 5.83
C LEU A 129 -0.63 -2.37 6.59
N ARG A 130 0.40 -1.53 6.50
CA ARG A 130 0.39 -0.15 6.94
C ARG A 130 0.78 0.73 5.78
N VAL A 131 0.03 1.80 5.52
CA VAL A 131 0.23 2.70 4.38
C VAL A 131 0.20 4.15 4.83
N VAL A 132 1.05 4.98 4.22
CA VAL A 132 1.01 6.44 4.34
C VAL A 132 0.09 6.97 3.24
N ASN A 133 -1.02 7.62 3.61
CA ASN A 133 -2.07 8.06 2.69
C ASN A 133 -1.82 9.46 2.13
N ARG A 134 -0.58 9.74 1.74
CA ARG A 134 -0.23 10.96 1.00
C ARG A 134 0.92 10.73 0.04
N TRP A 135 1.04 11.61 -0.94
CA TRP A 135 2.23 11.78 -1.74
C TRP A 135 3.10 12.92 -1.19
N PHE A 136 4.34 12.98 -1.61
CA PHE A 136 5.35 13.88 -1.08
C PHE A 136 5.93 14.75 -2.19
N ALA A 137 6.30 15.99 -1.85
CA ALA A 137 7.03 16.86 -2.73
C ALA A 137 8.52 16.47 -2.80
N ALA A 138 9.17 16.74 -3.93
CA ALA A 138 10.59 16.46 -4.10
C ALA A 138 11.45 17.21 -3.07
N GLU A 139 11.03 18.41 -2.68
CA GLU A 139 11.68 19.25 -1.67
C GLU A 139 11.67 18.60 -0.28
N GLU A 140 10.68 17.77 0.01
CA GLU A 140 10.60 17.01 1.25
C GLU A 140 11.65 15.88 1.34
N ALA A 141 12.27 15.50 0.22
CA ALA A 141 13.28 14.44 0.18
C ALA A 141 14.49 14.72 1.10
N THR A 142 14.82 15.96 1.34
CA THR A 142 15.92 16.39 2.23
C THR A 142 15.56 16.32 3.71
N ALA A 143 14.28 16.19 4.04
CA ALA A 143 13.76 16.17 5.41
C ALA A 143 13.83 14.81 6.12
N GLY A 144 14.66 13.87 5.64
CA GLY A 144 14.88 12.57 6.30
C GLY A 144 13.84 11.51 5.95
N LEU A 145 13.25 11.57 4.75
CA LEU A 145 12.34 10.54 4.22
C LEU A 145 13.00 9.18 3.94
N ASP A 146 14.30 9.06 4.14
CA ASP A 146 15.05 7.78 4.14
C ASP A 146 14.68 6.90 5.33
N ARG A 147 14.15 7.49 6.42
CA ARG A 147 13.70 6.81 7.62
C ARG A 147 12.22 6.47 7.56
N LEU A 148 11.89 5.42 6.79
CA LEU A 148 10.50 4.95 6.61
C LEU A 148 9.82 4.61 7.94
N ASP A 149 10.56 4.14 8.94
CA ASP A 149 10.08 3.87 10.29
C ASP A 149 9.41 5.10 10.92
N LYS A 150 10.01 6.29 10.78
CA LYS A 150 9.42 7.52 11.31
C LYS A 150 8.10 7.88 10.64
N LEU A 151 8.00 7.67 9.32
CA LEU A 151 6.78 7.97 8.57
C LEU A 151 5.68 6.95 8.88
N LEU A 152 6.03 5.67 8.89
CA LEU A 152 5.09 4.57 9.05
C LEU A 152 4.62 4.39 10.50
N ASP A 153 5.36 4.88 11.49
CA ASP A 153 5.00 4.73 12.90
C ASP A 153 4.45 6.03 13.54
N ALA A 154 4.25 7.09 12.73
CA ALA A 154 3.68 8.34 13.20
C ALA A 154 2.15 8.32 13.14
N ASN A 155 1.48 8.60 14.26
CA ASN A 155 0.01 8.79 14.34
C ASN A 155 -0.80 7.68 13.65
N VAL A 156 -0.42 6.44 13.87
CA VAL A 156 -1.05 5.27 13.23
C VAL A 156 -2.47 5.06 13.74
N VAL A 157 -3.42 5.03 12.82
CA VAL A 157 -4.81 4.64 13.11
C VAL A 157 -5.02 3.20 12.64
N ARG A 158 -5.37 2.33 13.58
CA ARG A 158 -5.73 0.95 13.26
C ARG A 158 -7.18 0.89 12.83
N ILE A 159 -7.42 0.37 11.66
CA ILE A 159 -8.77 0.20 11.12
C ILE A 159 -9.33 -1.14 11.61
N ASP A 160 -10.49 -1.09 12.25
CA ASP A 160 -11.25 -2.29 12.58
C ASP A 160 -12.18 -2.63 11.39
N PRO A 161 -11.99 -3.79 10.74
CA PRO A 161 -12.81 -4.18 9.60
C PRO A 161 -14.28 -4.42 9.96
N LYS A 162 -14.60 -4.60 11.24
CA LYS A 162 -15.96 -4.80 11.72
C LYS A 162 -16.70 -3.49 11.99
N GLU A 163 -15.98 -2.37 12.16
CA GLU A 163 -16.57 -1.08 12.53
C GLU A 163 -17.67 -0.64 11.56
N ALA A 164 -17.41 -0.66 10.25
CA ALA A 164 -18.36 -0.22 9.24
C ALA A 164 -19.59 -1.15 9.12
N PRO A 165 -19.45 -2.49 9.03
CA PRO A 165 -20.59 -3.39 9.05
C PRO A 165 -21.43 -3.30 10.32
N GLU A 166 -20.79 -3.13 11.49
CA GLU A 166 -21.51 -2.98 12.76
C GLU A 166 -22.23 -1.63 12.86
N ALA A 167 -21.64 -0.57 12.34
CA ALA A 167 -22.29 0.73 12.26
C ALA A 167 -23.54 0.69 11.37
N LEU A 168 -23.46 0.05 10.20
CA LEU A 168 -24.59 -0.18 9.31
C LEU A 168 -25.69 -1.01 9.99
N ARG A 169 -25.34 -2.10 10.66
CA ARG A 169 -26.34 -2.89 11.42
C ARG A 169 -27.03 -2.08 12.50
N ARG A 170 -26.29 -1.27 13.24
CA ARG A 170 -26.84 -0.41 14.29
C ARG A 170 -27.75 0.68 13.73
N SER A 171 -27.43 1.27 12.57
CA SER A 171 -28.23 2.32 11.98
C SER A 171 -29.64 1.85 11.61
N VAL A 172 -29.78 0.59 11.18
CA VAL A 172 -31.08 0.01 10.78
C VAL A 172 -31.84 -0.66 11.94
N ALA A 173 -31.17 -0.94 13.07
CA ALA A 173 -31.76 -1.73 14.15
C ALA A 173 -32.97 -1.06 14.83
N GLY A 174 -33.08 0.29 14.76
CA GLY A 174 -34.18 1.07 15.34
C GLY A 174 -35.34 1.38 14.38
N ALA A 175 -35.18 1.06 13.10
CA ALA A 175 -36.16 1.40 12.07
C ALA A 175 -37.38 0.48 12.13
N LYS A 176 -38.59 1.06 11.99
CA LYS A 176 -39.88 0.37 12.13
C LYS A 176 -40.48 -0.07 10.81
N SER A 177 -40.03 0.50 9.70
CA SER A 177 -40.48 0.16 8.34
C SER A 177 -39.27 -0.11 7.42
N GLU A 178 -39.52 -0.73 6.26
CA GLU A 178 -38.47 -0.95 5.25
C GLU A 178 -37.95 0.38 4.71
N ASP A 179 -38.81 1.37 4.46
CA ASP A 179 -38.40 2.70 3.99
C ASP A 179 -37.49 3.41 5.01
N GLU A 180 -37.81 3.29 6.32
CA GLU A 180 -36.94 3.82 7.39
C GLU A 180 -35.59 3.11 7.43
N LYS A 181 -35.55 1.78 7.20
CA LYS A 181 -34.31 1.01 7.14
C LYS A 181 -33.44 1.45 5.97
N GLU A 182 -34.05 1.60 4.79
CA GLU A 182 -33.36 2.02 3.57
C GLU A 182 -32.78 3.43 3.73
N ALA A 183 -33.57 4.38 4.27
CA ALA A 183 -33.11 5.73 4.54
C ALA A 183 -31.97 5.76 5.58
N ALA A 184 -32.09 5.00 6.66
CA ALA A 184 -31.05 4.92 7.71
C ALA A 184 -29.75 4.27 7.17
N PHE A 185 -29.88 3.22 6.36
CA PHE A 185 -28.76 2.58 5.68
C PHE A 185 -28.05 3.55 4.73
N ALA A 186 -28.79 4.23 3.86
CA ALA A 186 -28.23 5.21 2.92
C ALA A 186 -27.52 6.36 3.65
N ALA A 187 -28.10 6.89 4.72
CA ALA A 187 -27.47 7.94 5.51
C ALA A 187 -26.16 7.49 6.16
N GLU A 188 -26.10 6.26 6.68
CA GLU A 188 -24.89 5.71 7.30
C GLU A 188 -23.82 5.42 6.25
N VAL A 189 -24.19 4.90 5.07
CA VAL A 189 -23.26 4.73 3.95
C VAL A 189 -22.63 6.06 3.56
N GLU A 190 -23.43 7.13 3.43
CA GLU A 190 -22.91 8.47 3.12
C GLU A 190 -22.00 9.00 4.24
N ARG A 191 -22.29 8.73 5.51
CA ARG A 191 -21.43 9.08 6.64
C ARG A 191 -20.08 8.35 6.57
N ILE A 192 -20.10 7.05 6.24
CA ILE A 192 -18.87 6.23 6.09
C ILE A 192 -18.03 6.73 4.91
N LYS A 193 -18.67 7.04 3.78
CA LYS A 193 -17.98 7.57 2.59
C LYS A 193 -17.25 8.88 2.87
N ARG A 194 -17.80 9.74 3.72
CA ARG A 194 -17.24 11.05 4.07
C ARG A 194 -16.20 11.00 5.20
N LYS A 195 -15.97 9.82 5.78
CA LYS A 195 -14.96 9.68 6.87
C LYS A 195 -13.57 9.99 6.31
N ASP A 196 -12.88 10.92 6.97
CA ASP A 196 -11.50 11.25 6.61
C ASP A 196 -10.59 10.03 6.75
N VAL A 197 -9.70 9.88 5.78
CA VAL A 197 -8.70 8.82 5.81
C VAL A 197 -7.52 9.30 6.65
N PRO A 198 -7.12 8.54 7.68
CA PRO A 198 -5.96 8.87 8.48
C PRO A 198 -4.68 8.96 7.65
N LEU A 199 -3.75 9.84 8.06
CA LEU A 199 -2.46 9.97 7.37
C LEU A 199 -1.71 8.63 7.31
N VAL A 200 -1.76 7.85 8.37
CA VAL A 200 -1.17 6.50 8.41
C VAL A 200 -2.23 5.50 8.88
N GLU A 201 -2.60 4.60 8.01
CA GLU A 201 -3.53 3.51 8.30
C GLU A 201 -2.83 2.18 8.51
N ASP A 202 -3.34 1.43 9.47
CA ASP A 202 -2.97 0.05 9.74
C ASP A 202 -4.18 -0.84 9.43
N LEU A 203 -4.14 -1.53 8.31
CA LEU A 203 -5.25 -2.24 7.70
C LEU A 203 -5.05 -3.75 7.81
N PRO A 204 -5.98 -4.50 8.44
CA PRO A 204 -5.95 -5.94 8.40
C PRO A 204 -6.26 -6.44 6.98
N LEU A 205 -5.57 -7.49 6.59
CA LEU A 205 -5.86 -8.23 5.37
C LEU A 205 -6.52 -9.55 5.80
N HIS A 206 -7.77 -9.75 5.39
CA HIS A 206 -8.41 -11.03 5.58
C HIS A 206 -7.86 -12.00 4.54
N ALA A 207 -7.14 -13.01 4.98
CA ALA A 207 -6.92 -14.20 4.18
C ALA A 207 -8.23 -15.00 4.28
N ASP A 208 -9.03 -15.02 3.23
CA ASP A 208 -10.02 -16.06 3.06
C ASP A 208 -9.27 -17.39 2.96
N GLU A 209 -9.82 -18.44 3.59
CA GLU A 209 -9.09 -19.63 4.02
C GLU A 209 -8.34 -20.41 2.91
N GLU A 210 -8.52 -20.11 1.64
CA GLU A 210 -7.96 -20.93 0.55
C GLU A 210 -7.00 -20.21 -0.41
N THR A 211 -7.04 -18.87 -0.53
CA THR A 211 -6.08 -18.13 -1.38
C THR A 211 -5.90 -16.70 -0.88
N PRO A 212 -4.65 -16.19 -0.78
CA PRO A 212 -4.44 -14.77 -0.50
C PRO A 212 -5.07 -13.96 -1.63
N ASP A 213 -6.18 -13.26 -1.34
CA ASP A 213 -6.84 -12.43 -2.36
C ASP A 213 -6.04 -11.15 -2.60
N PHE A 214 -5.02 -11.27 -3.43
CA PHE A 214 -4.20 -10.13 -3.88
C PHE A 214 -5.01 -9.08 -4.63
N ARG A 215 -6.23 -9.39 -5.12
CA ARG A 215 -7.10 -8.41 -5.78
C ARG A 215 -7.57 -7.37 -4.78
N ASN A 216 -7.97 -7.79 -3.58
CA ASN A 216 -8.38 -6.88 -2.52
C ASN A 216 -7.23 -5.99 -2.07
N LEU A 217 -6.02 -6.53 -1.90
CA LEU A 217 -4.82 -5.74 -1.62
C LEU A 217 -4.53 -4.73 -2.73
N THR A 218 -4.55 -5.19 -3.98
CA THR A 218 -4.26 -4.34 -5.15
C THR A 218 -5.28 -3.21 -5.26
N MET A 219 -6.58 -3.53 -5.13
CA MET A 219 -7.64 -2.54 -5.21
C MET A 219 -7.56 -1.53 -4.07
N LEU A 220 -7.33 -1.99 -2.85
CA LEU A 220 -7.18 -1.13 -1.68
C LEU A 220 -6.03 -0.13 -1.86
N LEU A 221 -4.84 -0.61 -2.19
CA LEU A 221 -3.67 0.26 -2.39
C LEU A 221 -3.85 1.21 -3.58
N LYS A 222 -4.51 0.76 -4.65
CA LYS A 222 -4.82 1.61 -5.80
C LYS A 222 -5.78 2.74 -5.43
N LEU A 223 -6.83 2.46 -4.67
CA LEU A 223 -7.77 3.48 -4.17
C LEU A 223 -7.07 4.48 -3.25
N ARG A 224 -6.18 4.03 -2.35
CA ARG A 224 -5.38 4.91 -1.49
C ARG A 224 -4.42 5.79 -2.30
N SER A 225 -3.77 5.24 -3.32
CA SER A 225 -2.91 6.02 -4.21
C SER A 225 -3.70 7.05 -5.03
N LEU A 226 -4.88 6.70 -5.52
CA LEU A 226 -5.75 7.64 -6.24
C LEU A 226 -6.23 8.77 -5.32
N GLN A 227 -6.59 8.47 -4.07
CA GLN A 227 -6.96 9.49 -3.10
C GLN A 227 -5.77 10.42 -2.78
N ALA A 228 -4.59 9.84 -2.55
CA ALA A 228 -3.37 10.62 -2.33
C ALA A 228 -3.03 11.52 -3.54
N LEU A 229 -3.28 11.05 -4.77
CA LEU A 229 -3.14 11.84 -6.00
C LEU A 229 -4.14 13.01 -6.04
N GLU A 230 -5.42 12.78 -5.72
CA GLU A 230 -6.41 13.86 -5.71
C GLU A 230 -6.06 14.92 -4.65
N HIS A 231 -5.66 14.49 -3.46
CA HIS A 231 -5.19 15.43 -2.42
C HIS A 231 -3.93 16.18 -2.85
N TRP A 232 -3.00 15.52 -3.54
CA TRP A 232 -1.82 16.15 -4.14
C TRP A 232 -2.19 17.25 -5.14
N ARG A 233 -3.26 17.04 -5.92
CA ARG A 233 -3.81 18.02 -6.88
C ARG A 233 -4.59 19.14 -6.23
N GLY A 234 -4.69 19.19 -4.91
CA GLY A 234 -5.46 20.18 -4.16
C GLY A 234 -6.91 19.79 -3.87
N ASN A 235 -7.38 18.64 -4.38
CA ASN A 235 -8.74 18.14 -4.16
C ASN A 235 -8.86 17.42 -2.80
N THR A 236 -8.54 18.11 -1.71
CA THR A 236 -8.44 17.51 -0.36
C THR A 236 -9.76 16.96 0.18
N GLY A 237 -10.89 17.40 -0.38
CA GLY A 237 -12.23 16.88 -0.04
C GLY A 237 -12.61 15.56 -0.73
N THR A 238 -11.78 15.03 -1.64
CA THR A 238 -12.09 13.78 -2.35
C THR A 238 -12.03 12.60 -1.40
N THR A 239 -13.16 11.93 -1.22
CA THR A 239 -13.30 10.75 -0.38
C THR A 239 -13.10 9.45 -1.19
N LEU A 240 -12.91 8.33 -0.49
CA LEU A 240 -12.88 7.01 -1.14
C LEU A 240 -14.22 6.69 -1.81
N GLY A 241 -15.33 7.13 -1.22
CA GLY A 241 -16.66 6.97 -1.81
C GLY A 241 -16.75 7.62 -3.17
N ASP A 242 -16.25 8.85 -3.31
CA ASP A 242 -16.24 9.58 -4.59
C ASP A 242 -15.40 8.84 -5.65
N LEU A 243 -14.26 8.28 -5.24
CA LEU A 243 -13.39 7.53 -6.15
C LEU A 243 -14.03 6.21 -6.60
N ILE A 244 -14.67 5.49 -5.69
CA ILE A 244 -15.40 4.25 -6.01
C ILE A 244 -16.52 4.57 -6.98
N GLN A 245 -17.34 5.58 -6.69
CA GLN A 245 -18.46 5.99 -7.53
C GLN A 245 -17.99 6.35 -8.95
N ARG A 246 -16.97 7.21 -9.09
CA ARG A 246 -16.38 7.55 -10.39
C ARG A 246 -15.84 6.32 -11.15
N THR A 247 -15.35 5.32 -10.42
CA THR A 247 -14.85 4.09 -11.03
C THR A 247 -15.99 3.24 -11.57
N VAL A 248 -17.09 3.10 -10.81
CA VAL A 248 -18.29 2.37 -11.23
C VAL A 248 -18.93 3.05 -12.45
N GLU A 249 -19.11 4.37 -12.41
CA GLU A 249 -19.68 5.15 -13.53
C GLU A 249 -18.87 5.01 -14.84
N ARG A 250 -17.55 4.81 -14.75
CA ARG A 250 -16.69 4.55 -15.92
C ARG A 250 -16.78 3.11 -16.44
N MET A 251 -17.15 2.18 -15.59
CA MET A 251 -17.28 0.76 -15.97
C MET A 251 -18.66 0.45 -16.57
N ASP A 252 -19.67 1.29 -16.32
CA ASP A 252 -21.02 1.23 -16.89
C ASP A 252 -21.24 2.34 -17.95
N PRO A 253 -20.55 2.33 -19.10
CA PRO A 253 -20.80 3.30 -20.18
C PRO A 253 -22.01 2.95 -21.04
N VAL A 254 -22.89 2.00 -20.61
CA VAL A 254 -24.03 1.52 -21.40
C VAL A 254 -25.33 1.76 -20.63
N GLY A 255 -25.83 2.98 -20.72
CA GLY A 255 -27.10 3.40 -20.14
C GLY A 255 -27.62 4.67 -20.82
N SER A 256 -27.60 4.69 -22.16
CA SER A 256 -28.36 5.70 -22.95
C SER A 256 -28.60 5.19 -24.35
#